data_552bb6a7c001ee7070d766f096a1a4c1
#
_entry.id   552bb6a7c001ee7070d766f096a1a4c1
#
_cell.length_a   1.000
_cell.length_b   1.000
_cell.length_c   1.000
_cell.angle_alpha   90.00
_cell.angle_beta   90.00
_cell.angle_gamma   90.00
#
_symmetry.space_group_name_H-M   'P 1'
#
loop_
_entity.id
_entity.type
_entity.pdbx_description
1 polymer ?
#
loop_
_entity_poly.entity_id
_entity_poly.type
_entity_poly.pdbx_seq_one_letter_code
_entity_poly.pdbx_strand_id
1 'polypeptide(L)'
;MKAFVVDRYGRKNGVRAGDMPDPELREDDVLIQIHAAGVNPLDSKIRDGEFKLILPYRLPLILGNDLAGVVVRVGSRVRRFKPGDEVYARPHKDRIGTFAELIAVKEDGVALKPETLTMEEAASIPLVGLTAWQALVEKGQVKKGQKVLIHAGSGGVGTFAIQLAKHLGATVATTASAANAGLMKQLGADIVIDYKKDDFAAVLKDCDLVLDTQGGKTLERSLRVLKAGGKLIGIAGPPDPEFAKQMGASWFLKTAVRFLSHRIRKAARRHDVSYSFLFMRADGDQLGQIAKLIEASAIRPVIDRVFPFESTREALAYVETGRAKGKVVVKIR
;
A
#
# COMPACT_ATOMS: atom_id res chain seq x y z
N MET A 1 -7.36 -23.56 -11.37
CA MET A 1 -7.80 -22.16 -11.55
C MET A 1 -6.83 -21.40 -12.42
N LYS A 2 -7.32 -20.41 -13.19
CA LYS A 2 -6.45 -19.52 -13.97
C LYS A 2 -5.74 -18.53 -13.08
N ALA A 3 -4.46 -18.23 -13.39
CA ALA A 3 -3.64 -17.31 -12.62
C ALA A 3 -2.52 -16.68 -13.45
N PHE A 4 -1.95 -15.56 -12.96
CA PHE A 4 -0.73 -14.97 -13.48
C PHE A 4 0.45 -15.29 -12.57
N VAL A 5 1.46 -15.95 -13.13
CA VAL A 5 2.50 -16.67 -12.40
C VAL A 5 3.89 -16.17 -12.76
N VAL A 6 4.76 -16.12 -11.77
CA VAL A 6 6.21 -15.89 -11.91
C VAL A 6 6.92 -17.23 -11.72
N ASP A 7 7.57 -17.74 -12.77
CA ASP A 7 8.35 -18.97 -12.68
C ASP A 7 9.79 -18.71 -12.22
N ARG A 8 10.32 -17.52 -12.53
CA ARG A 8 11.70 -17.09 -12.16
C ARG A 8 11.70 -15.60 -11.87
N TYR A 9 12.40 -15.20 -10.83
CA TYR A 9 12.63 -13.78 -10.56
C TYR A 9 13.36 -13.08 -11.72
N GLY A 10 12.99 -11.82 -11.95
CA GLY A 10 13.66 -10.94 -12.90
C GLY A 10 12.71 -10.29 -13.89
N ARG A 11 12.95 -9.02 -14.17
CA ARG A 11 12.11 -8.19 -15.05
C ARG A 11 11.92 -8.78 -16.45
N LYS A 12 12.96 -9.42 -17.01
CA LYS A 12 12.92 -10.03 -18.35
C LYS A 12 12.02 -11.27 -18.42
N ASN A 13 11.79 -11.96 -17.31
CA ASN A 13 11.02 -13.20 -17.26
C ASN A 13 9.52 -12.95 -17.23
N GLY A 14 9.10 -11.74 -16.81
CA GLY A 14 7.70 -11.33 -16.78
C GLY A 14 6.81 -12.19 -15.89
N VAL A 15 5.53 -12.10 -16.13
CA VAL A 15 4.51 -13.01 -15.60
C VAL A 15 3.85 -13.73 -16.79
N ARG A 16 3.43 -14.97 -16.61
CA ARG A 16 2.66 -15.72 -17.61
C ARG A 16 1.28 -16.09 -17.07
N ALA A 17 0.30 -16.14 -17.95
CA ALA A 17 -0.97 -16.79 -17.66
C ALA A 17 -0.74 -18.32 -17.61
N GLY A 18 -1.45 -19.01 -16.72
CA GLY A 18 -1.38 -20.47 -16.61
C GLY A 18 -2.39 -21.01 -15.63
N ASP A 19 -2.58 -22.32 -15.71
CA ASP A 19 -3.41 -23.05 -14.77
C ASP A 19 -2.60 -23.43 -13.54
N MET A 20 -3.16 -23.16 -12.38
CA MET A 20 -2.59 -23.49 -11.07
C MET A 20 -3.59 -24.34 -10.29
N PRO A 21 -3.13 -25.20 -9.37
CA PRO A 21 -4.04 -25.90 -8.47
C PRO A 21 -4.85 -24.87 -7.65
N ASP A 22 -6.06 -25.30 -7.25
CA ASP A 22 -6.86 -24.47 -6.35
C ASP A 22 -6.16 -24.34 -4.99
N PRO A 23 -6.35 -23.21 -4.30
CA PRO A 23 -5.69 -22.99 -3.02
C PRO A 23 -6.21 -23.93 -1.94
N GLU A 24 -5.30 -24.46 -1.13
CA GLU A 24 -5.62 -25.23 0.06
C GLU A 24 -6.33 -24.34 1.09
N LEU A 25 -7.51 -24.76 1.55
CA LEU A 25 -8.27 -24.09 2.60
C LEU A 25 -7.88 -24.64 3.97
N ARG A 26 -7.23 -23.83 4.78
CA ARG A 26 -6.88 -24.14 6.17
C ARG A 26 -8.04 -23.80 7.12
N GLU A 27 -7.93 -24.23 8.36
CA GLU A 27 -9.00 -24.06 9.36
C GLU A 27 -9.38 -22.60 9.64
N ASP A 28 -8.41 -21.68 9.57
CA ASP A 28 -8.60 -20.23 9.82
C ASP A 28 -8.74 -19.41 8.51
N ASP A 29 -8.89 -20.08 7.35
CA ASP A 29 -8.91 -19.41 6.05
C ASP A 29 -10.33 -19.18 5.53
N VAL A 30 -10.47 -18.11 4.79
CA VAL A 30 -11.62 -17.76 3.97
C VAL A 30 -11.22 -17.99 2.51
N LEU A 31 -11.90 -18.90 1.80
CA LEU A 31 -11.72 -19.09 0.36
C LEU A 31 -12.58 -18.08 -0.38
N ILE A 32 -11.92 -17.23 -1.16
CA ILE A 32 -12.54 -16.11 -1.85
C ILE A 32 -12.45 -16.33 -3.36
N GLN A 33 -13.58 -16.24 -4.04
CA GLN A 33 -13.65 -16.08 -5.48
C GLN A 33 -13.38 -14.63 -5.81
N ILE A 34 -12.26 -14.35 -6.50
CA ILE A 34 -11.80 -13.00 -6.76
C ILE A 34 -12.57 -12.43 -7.95
N HIS A 35 -13.13 -11.23 -7.76
CA HIS A 35 -13.80 -10.47 -8.80
C HIS A 35 -12.90 -9.39 -9.39
N ALA A 36 -12.11 -8.76 -8.54
CA ALA A 36 -11.14 -7.74 -8.93
C ALA A 36 -9.88 -7.78 -8.06
N ALA A 37 -8.75 -7.38 -8.63
CA ALA A 37 -7.45 -7.32 -7.95
C ALA A 37 -6.76 -5.98 -8.23
N GLY A 38 -6.27 -5.32 -7.18
CA GLY A 38 -5.49 -4.08 -7.30
C GLY A 38 -4.04 -4.35 -7.69
N VAL A 39 -3.51 -3.54 -8.61
CA VAL A 39 -2.13 -3.62 -9.06
C VAL A 39 -1.27 -2.59 -8.32
N ASN A 40 -0.09 -3.01 -7.87
CA ASN A 40 0.82 -2.19 -7.08
C ASN A 40 2.26 -2.23 -7.61
N PRO A 41 3.06 -1.16 -7.42
CA PRO A 41 4.50 -1.24 -7.69
C PRO A 41 5.21 -2.35 -6.92
N LEU A 42 4.64 -2.77 -5.78
CA LEU A 42 5.14 -3.90 -4.98
C LEU A 42 5.12 -5.21 -5.77
N ASP A 43 4.09 -5.45 -6.60
CA ASP A 43 3.95 -6.67 -7.39
C ASP A 43 5.13 -6.81 -8.36
N SER A 44 5.48 -5.74 -9.08
CA SER A 44 6.63 -5.71 -9.98
C SER A 44 7.95 -5.92 -9.23
N LYS A 45 8.13 -5.32 -8.06
CA LYS A 45 9.34 -5.49 -7.24
C LYS A 45 9.47 -6.92 -6.70
N ILE A 46 8.36 -7.57 -6.34
CA ILE A 46 8.36 -8.99 -5.96
C ILE A 46 8.74 -9.84 -7.17
N ARG A 47 8.12 -9.62 -8.35
CA ARG A 47 8.48 -10.31 -9.60
C ARG A 47 9.98 -10.18 -9.91
N ASP A 48 10.53 -8.99 -9.73
CA ASP A 48 11.94 -8.70 -10.02
C ASP A 48 12.91 -9.28 -8.98
N GLY A 49 12.38 -9.77 -7.83
CA GLY A 49 13.16 -10.39 -6.76
C GLY A 49 13.85 -9.39 -5.82
N GLU A 50 13.44 -8.11 -5.83
CA GLU A 50 14.02 -7.09 -4.94
C GLU A 50 13.83 -7.44 -3.46
N PHE A 51 12.78 -8.19 -3.13
CA PHE A 51 12.46 -8.59 -1.75
C PHE A 51 12.81 -10.05 -1.42
N LYS A 52 13.47 -10.81 -2.31
CA LYS A 52 13.73 -12.26 -2.11
C LYS A 52 14.45 -12.62 -0.80
N LEU A 53 15.24 -11.70 -0.25
CA LEU A 53 15.94 -11.91 1.02
C LEU A 53 15.04 -11.69 2.25
N ILE A 54 13.95 -10.91 2.10
CA ILE A 54 13.02 -10.55 3.18
C ILE A 54 11.73 -11.36 3.03
N LEU A 55 11.32 -11.62 1.79
CA LEU A 55 10.14 -12.37 1.40
C LEU A 55 10.55 -13.51 0.47
N PRO A 56 11.04 -14.64 1.01
CA PRO A 56 11.53 -15.77 0.21
C PRO A 56 10.37 -16.62 -0.29
N TYR A 57 9.68 -16.15 -1.34
CA TYR A 57 8.60 -16.91 -1.95
C TYR A 57 9.11 -18.14 -2.69
N ARG A 58 8.32 -19.22 -2.62
CA ARG A 58 8.52 -20.41 -3.47
C ARG A 58 7.99 -20.11 -4.87
N LEU A 59 8.74 -20.52 -5.88
CA LEU A 59 8.34 -20.44 -7.28
C LEU A 59 7.83 -21.81 -7.77
N PRO A 60 6.85 -21.87 -8.66
CA PRO A 60 6.13 -20.76 -9.28
C PRO A 60 5.24 -19.98 -8.28
N LEU A 61 5.19 -18.64 -8.43
CA LEU A 61 4.47 -17.74 -7.52
C LEU A 61 3.34 -17.03 -8.27
N ILE A 62 2.12 -17.10 -7.76
CA ILE A 62 1.02 -16.22 -8.20
C ILE A 62 1.24 -14.84 -7.58
N LEU A 63 1.25 -13.78 -8.41
CA LEU A 63 1.40 -12.41 -7.94
C LEU A 63 0.06 -11.81 -7.49
N GLY A 64 0.18 -10.61 -6.92
CA GLY A 64 -0.94 -9.77 -6.51
C GLY A 64 -1.10 -9.69 -5.00
N ASN A 65 -1.50 -8.50 -4.53
CA ASN A 65 -1.54 -8.15 -3.11
C ASN A 65 -2.86 -7.54 -2.65
N ASP A 66 -3.78 -7.22 -3.56
CA ASP A 66 -5.09 -6.63 -3.27
C ASP A 66 -6.20 -7.42 -3.93
N LEU A 67 -7.31 -7.61 -3.27
CA LEU A 67 -8.49 -8.24 -3.86
C LEU A 67 -9.80 -7.66 -3.32
N ALA A 68 -10.85 -7.82 -4.13
CA ALA A 68 -12.25 -7.89 -3.70
C ALA A 68 -12.93 -9.08 -4.39
N GLY A 69 -13.86 -9.70 -3.70
CA GLY A 69 -14.53 -10.89 -4.20
C GLY A 69 -15.59 -11.42 -3.25
N VAL A 70 -16.05 -12.62 -3.50
CA VAL A 70 -17.12 -13.28 -2.75
C VAL A 70 -16.56 -14.52 -2.03
N VAL A 71 -16.90 -14.67 -0.78
CA VAL A 71 -16.57 -15.88 0.00
C VAL A 71 -17.32 -17.09 -0.57
N VAL A 72 -16.58 -18.14 -0.92
CA VAL A 72 -17.18 -19.40 -1.44
C VAL A 72 -17.14 -20.52 -0.41
N ARG A 73 -16.13 -20.54 0.45
CA ARG A 73 -15.99 -21.51 1.55
C ARG A 73 -15.22 -20.88 2.72
N VAL A 74 -15.41 -21.41 3.91
CA VAL A 74 -14.68 -21.02 5.11
C VAL A 74 -14.11 -22.25 5.82
N GLY A 75 -12.97 -22.07 6.48
CA GLY A 75 -12.37 -23.09 7.34
C GLY A 75 -13.16 -23.30 8.63
N SER A 76 -12.91 -24.39 9.32
CA SER A 76 -13.69 -24.83 10.49
C SER A 76 -13.62 -23.87 11.70
N ARG A 77 -12.57 -23.02 11.78
CA ARG A 77 -12.38 -22.05 12.85
C ARG A 77 -12.81 -20.62 12.52
N VAL A 78 -13.16 -20.35 11.26
CA VAL A 78 -13.67 -19.03 10.84
C VAL A 78 -15.01 -18.73 11.52
N ARG A 79 -15.17 -17.50 12.03
CA ARG A 79 -16.37 -17.05 12.73
C ARG A 79 -16.95 -15.74 12.19
N ARG A 80 -16.17 -14.97 11.46
CA ARG A 80 -16.53 -13.61 11.03
C ARG A 80 -17.19 -13.58 9.66
N PHE A 81 -17.03 -14.63 8.86
CA PHE A 81 -17.47 -14.69 7.46
C PHE A 81 -18.21 -15.99 7.15
N LYS A 82 -19.08 -15.93 6.14
CA LYS A 82 -19.82 -17.06 5.59
C LYS A 82 -19.82 -17.02 4.06
N PRO A 83 -20.09 -18.14 3.39
CA PRO A 83 -20.31 -18.15 1.94
C PRO A 83 -21.37 -17.13 1.51
N GLY A 84 -21.07 -16.39 0.43
CA GLY A 84 -21.89 -15.32 -0.11
C GLY A 84 -21.52 -13.92 0.39
N ASP A 85 -20.71 -13.78 1.44
CA ASP A 85 -20.25 -12.45 1.89
C ASP A 85 -19.35 -11.82 0.83
N GLU A 86 -19.60 -10.56 0.50
CA GLU A 86 -18.71 -9.72 -0.30
C GLU A 86 -17.61 -9.15 0.58
N VAL A 87 -16.37 -9.41 0.20
CA VAL A 87 -15.19 -9.08 1.02
C VAL A 87 -14.11 -8.40 0.19
N TYR A 88 -13.23 -7.69 0.89
CA TYR A 88 -12.00 -7.20 0.33
C TYR A 88 -10.84 -7.46 1.29
N ALA A 89 -9.65 -7.65 0.77
CA ALA A 89 -8.53 -8.08 1.58
C ALA A 89 -7.17 -7.69 0.99
N ARG A 90 -6.21 -7.57 1.89
CA ARG A 90 -4.79 -7.69 1.59
C ARG A 90 -4.29 -8.96 2.24
N PRO A 91 -3.96 -10.00 1.47
CA PRO A 91 -3.44 -11.25 2.02
C PRO A 91 -2.15 -11.03 2.82
N HIS A 92 -1.88 -11.90 3.80
CA HIS A 92 -0.61 -11.84 4.52
C HIS A 92 0.59 -11.99 3.56
N LYS A 93 1.71 -11.36 3.92
CA LYS A 93 2.92 -11.28 3.08
C LYS A 93 3.49 -12.62 2.62
N ASP A 94 3.22 -13.69 3.34
CA ASP A 94 3.67 -15.06 3.05
C ASP A 94 2.71 -15.86 2.15
N ARG A 95 1.51 -15.32 1.89
CA ARG A 95 0.44 -15.99 1.12
C ARG A 95 -0.24 -15.03 0.16
N ILE A 96 0.53 -14.31 -0.64
CA ILE A 96 0.03 -13.45 -1.72
C ILE A 96 -0.49 -14.29 -2.90
N GLY A 97 -1.16 -13.66 -3.87
CA GLY A 97 -1.58 -14.36 -5.09
C GLY A 97 -2.97 -13.95 -5.58
N THR A 98 -3.23 -12.65 -5.66
CA THR A 98 -4.55 -12.14 -6.02
C THR A 98 -4.79 -12.02 -7.53
N PHE A 99 -3.77 -12.21 -8.38
CA PHE A 99 -3.98 -12.30 -9.84
C PHE A 99 -4.35 -13.74 -10.23
N ALA A 100 -5.46 -14.23 -9.66
CA ALA A 100 -6.01 -15.57 -9.85
C ALA A 100 -7.52 -15.56 -9.65
N GLU A 101 -8.21 -16.65 -10.01
CA GLU A 101 -9.65 -16.78 -9.83
C GLU A 101 -10.05 -17.03 -8.36
N LEU A 102 -9.18 -17.70 -7.59
CA LEU A 102 -9.43 -18.07 -6.19
C LEU A 102 -8.20 -17.80 -5.33
N ILE A 103 -8.43 -17.46 -4.07
CA ILE A 103 -7.39 -17.39 -3.04
C ILE A 103 -7.95 -17.79 -1.67
N ALA A 104 -7.13 -18.46 -0.86
CA ALA A 104 -7.41 -18.68 0.56
C ALA A 104 -6.65 -17.65 1.40
N VAL A 105 -7.37 -16.79 2.11
CA VAL A 105 -6.84 -15.72 2.95
C VAL A 105 -7.20 -15.99 4.39
N LYS A 106 -6.25 -15.81 5.31
CA LYS A 106 -6.52 -15.93 6.74
C LYS A 106 -7.55 -14.90 7.18
N GLU A 107 -8.51 -15.30 8.03
CA GLU A 107 -9.67 -14.49 8.46
C GLU A 107 -9.27 -13.09 8.95
N ASP A 108 -8.15 -12.97 9.68
CA ASP A 108 -7.68 -11.71 10.25
C ASP A 108 -7.17 -10.68 9.23
N GLY A 109 -6.95 -11.09 7.97
CA GLY A 109 -6.59 -10.22 6.86
C GLY A 109 -7.76 -9.76 5.98
N VAL A 110 -9.00 -10.18 6.31
CA VAL A 110 -10.22 -9.97 5.51
C VAL A 110 -11.17 -9.00 6.21
N ALA A 111 -11.89 -8.18 5.44
CA ALA A 111 -13.02 -7.39 5.92
C ALA A 111 -14.19 -7.45 4.93
N LEU A 112 -15.40 -7.15 5.41
CA LEU A 112 -16.56 -6.96 4.54
C LEU A 112 -16.29 -5.77 3.62
N LYS A 113 -16.63 -5.93 2.36
CA LYS A 113 -16.54 -4.87 1.35
C LYS A 113 -17.52 -3.75 1.73
N PRO A 114 -17.13 -2.45 1.63
CA PRO A 114 -18.10 -1.36 1.74
C PRO A 114 -19.25 -1.55 0.75
N GLU A 115 -20.49 -1.47 1.23
CA GLU A 115 -21.68 -1.72 0.39
C GLU A 115 -21.78 -0.74 -0.78
N THR A 116 -21.28 0.48 -0.60
CA THR A 116 -21.30 1.56 -1.60
C THR A 116 -20.31 1.39 -2.75
N LEU A 117 -19.39 0.44 -2.66
CA LEU A 117 -18.33 0.23 -3.67
C LEU A 117 -18.60 -0.94 -4.59
N THR A 118 -18.21 -0.81 -5.85
CA THR A 118 -18.05 -1.93 -6.77
C THR A 118 -16.88 -2.82 -6.36
N MET A 119 -16.75 -4.01 -6.95
CA MET A 119 -15.60 -4.90 -6.69
C MET A 119 -14.28 -4.27 -7.12
N GLU A 120 -14.26 -3.57 -8.26
CA GLU A 120 -13.08 -2.88 -8.76
C GLU A 120 -12.64 -1.73 -7.82
N GLU A 121 -13.61 -0.96 -7.31
CA GLU A 121 -13.34 0.11 -6.35
C GLU A 121 -12.81 -0.47 -5.03
N ALA A 122 -13.44 -1.51 -4.51
CA ALA A 122 -13.02 -2.17 -3.28
C ALA A 122 -11.63 -2.79 -3.39
N ALA A 123 -11.32 -3.47 -4.51
CA ALA A 123 -9.98 -4.04 -4.75
C ALA A 123 -8.88 -2.98 -4.85
N SER A 124 -9.22 -1.72 -5.09
CA SER A 124 -8.25 -0.62 -5.17
C SER A 124 -7.75 -0.15 -3.79
N ILE A 125 -8.38 -0.58 -2.69
CA ILE A 125 -8.19 0.00 -1.36
C ILE A 125 -7.17 -0.73 -0.47
N PRO A 126 -7.13 -2.07 -0.35
CA PRO A 126 -6.55 -2.72 0.82
C PRO A 126 -5.09 -2.33 1.09
N LEU A 127 -4.19 -2.45 0.13
CA LEU A 127 -2.77 -2.14 0.33
C LEU A 127 -2.55 -0.64 0.60
N VAL A 128 -3.14 0.23 -0.18
CA VAL A 128 -2.92 1.67 -0.06
C VAL A 128 -3.62 2.25 1.16
N GLY A 129 -4.81 1.75 1.48
CA GLY A 129 -5.58 2.11 2.67
C GLY A 129 -4.86 1.72 3.95
N LEU A 130 -4.41 0.46 4.04
CA LEU A 130 -3.62 -0.02 5.18
C LEU A 130 -2.30 0.72 5.31
N THR A 131 -1.62 1.03 4.19
CA THR A 131 -0.38 1.82 4.22
C THR A 131 -0.64 3.21 4.80
N ALA A 132 -1.66 3.90 4.32
CA ALA A 132 -2.00 5.25 4.81
C ALA A 132 -2.47 5.21 6.27
N TRP A 133 -3.30 4.24 6.65
CA TRP A 133 -3.78 4.07 8.01
C TRP A 133 -2.62 3.83 8.98
N GLN A 134 -1.78 2.85 8.69
CA GLN A 134 -0.63 2.52 9.55
C GLN A 134 0.40 3.65 9.60
N ALA A 135 0.54 4.42 8.52
CA ALA A 135 1.40 5.60 8.52
C ALA A 135 0.83 6.75 9.36
N LEU A 136 -0.43 7.14 9.10
CA LEU A 136 -0.98 8.37 9.68
C LEU A 136 -1.62 8.14 11.06
N VAL A 137 -2.32 7.02 11.26
CA VAL A 137 -3.03 6.74 12.52
C VAL A 137 -2.12 6.05 13.53
N GLU A 138 -1.50 4.92 13.16
CA GLU A 138 -0.71 4.15 14.14
C GLU A 138 0.64 4.79 14.43
N LYS A 139 1.50 4.94 13.41
CA LYS A 139 2.87 5.49 13.60
C LYS A 139 2.86 7.02 13.75
N GLY A 140 2.12 7.67 12.88
CA GLY A 140 2.01 9.12 12.82
C GLY A 140 1.27 9.69 14.01
N GLN A 141 0.17 9.05 14.42
CA GLN A 141 -0.75 9.53 15.44
C GLN A 141 -1.19 10.97 15.15
N VAL A 142 -1.54 11.20 13.89
CA VAL A 142 -1.94 12.52 13.38
C VAL A 142 -3.13 13.06 14.17
N LYS A 143 -3.04 14.32 14.60
CA LYS A 143 -4.08 15.02 15.35
C LYS A 143 -4.57 16.24 14.58
N LYS A 144 -5.78 16.69 14.90
CA LYS A 144 -6.36 17.92 14.37
C LYS A 144 -5.40 19.09 14.54
N GLY A 145 -5.27 19.91 13.49
CA GLY A 145 -4.42 21.11 13.45
C GLY A 145 -2.94 20.84 13.09
N GLN A 146 -2.51 19.58 13.01
CA GLN A 146 -1.17 19.26 12.57
C GLN A 146 -0.99 19.46 11.07
N LYS A 147 0.24 19.78 10.64
CA LYS A 147 0.62 19.92 9.24
C LYS A 147 1.30 18.64 8.74
N VAL A 148 0.75 18.04 7.71
CA VAL A 148 1.24 16.77 7.14
C VAL A 148 1.64 16.99 5.69
N LEU A 149 2.87 16.60 5.32
CA LEU A 149 3.31 16.53 3.93
C LEU A 149 3.20 15.08 3.44
N ILE A 150 2.53 14.88 2.31
CA ILE A 150 2.40 13.59 1.63
C ILE A 150 3.04 13.69 0.25
N HIS A 151 4.15 12.97 0.03
CA HIS A 151 4.79 12.94 -1.28
C HIS A 151 4.04 12.08 -2.29
N ALA A 152 4.17 12.44 -3.59
CA ALA A 152 3.49 11.80 -4.70
C ALA A 152 1.98 11.65 -4.48
N GLY A 153 1.31 12.75 -4.19
CA GLY A 153 -0.11 12.79 -3.84
C GLY A 153 -1.04 12.16 -4.88
N SER A 154 -0.66 12.19 -6.16
CA SER A 154 -1.47 11.58 -7.24
C SER A 154 -1.31 10.08 -7.40
N GLY A 155 -0.42 9.42 -6.64
CA GLY A 155 -0.29 7.96 -6.64
C GLY A 155 -1.32 7.27 -5.73
N GLY A 156 -1.38 5.94 -5.78
CA GLY A 156 -2.38 5.17 -5.03
C GLY A 156 -2.37 5.46 -3.51
N VAL A 157 -1.20 5.42 -2.86
CA VAL A 157 -1.09 5.75 -1.42
C VAL A 157 -1.42 7.22 -1.18
N GLY A 158 -0.93 8.13 -2.03
CA GLY A 158 -1.10 9.57 -1.87
C GLY A 158 -2.56 10.01 -1.92
N THR A 159 -3.33 9.51 -2.90
CA THR A 159 -4.76 9.84 -3.05
C THR A 159 -5.60 9.40 -1.85
N PHE A 160 -5.25 8.28 -1.24
CA PHE A 160 -5.92 7.81 -0.02
C PHE A 160 -5.45 8.58 1.22
N ALA A 161 -4.14 8.76 1.37
CA ALA A 161 -3.53 9.41 2.54
C ALA A 161 -3.94 10.88 2.68
N ILE A 162 -4.10 11.62 1.58
CA ILE A 162 -4.59 13.02 1.59
C ILE A 162 -5.98 13.07 2.24
N GLN A 163 -6.91 12.24 1.78
CA GLN A 163 -8.28 12.21 2.31
C GLN A 163 -8.31 11.80 3.78
N LEU A 164 -7.54 10.76 4.15
CA LEU A 164 -7.44 10.31 5.54
C LEU A 164 -6.86 11.41 6.44
N ALA A 165 -5.77 12.08 6.03
CA ALA A 165 -5.18 13.17 6.81
C ALA A 165 -6.16 14.35 6.97
N LYS A 166 -6.92 14.68 5.93
CA LYS A 166 -8.00 15.70 6.03
C LYS A 166 -9.10 15.28 6.98
N HIS A 167 -9.57 14.05 6.92
CA HIS A 167 -10.54 13.51 7.87
C HIS A 167 -10.06 13.60 9.33
N LEU A 168 -8.76 13.35 9.57
CA LEU A 168 -8.13 13.52 10.88
C LEU A 168 -7.97 14.98 11.30
N GLY A 169 -8.36 15.94 10.46
CA GLY A 169 -8.32 17.39 10.76
C GLY A 169 -6.94 18.02 10.56
N ALA A 170 -6.06 17.41 9.77
CA ALA A 170 -4.75 17.97 9.45
C ALA A 170 -4.81 19.05 8.35
N THR A 171 -3.82 19.95 8.35
CA THR A 171 -3.47 20.75 7.17
C THR A 171 -2.58 19.91 6.28
N VAL A 172 -3.03 19.64 5.05
CA VAL A 172 -2.39 18.69 4.14
C VAL A 172 -1.64 19.41 3.03
N ALA A 173 -0.33 19.22 2.99
CA ALA A 173 0.51 19.56 1.85
C ALA A 173 0.84 18.31 1.04
N THR A 174 0.95 18.44 -0.28
CA THR A 174 1.34 17.32 -1.14
C THR A 174 2.19 17.77 -2.31
N THR A 175 3.04 16.87 -2.82
CA THR A 175 3.76 17.06 -4.09
C THR A 175 3.06 16.31 -5.22
N ALA A 176 2.78 17.01 -6.31
CA ALA A 176 2.17 16.45 -7.52
C ALA A 176 2.63 17.24 -8.74
N SER A 177 2.35 16.78 -9.96
CA SER A 177 2.50 17.63 -11.15
C SER A 177 1.37 18.63 -11.27
N ALA A 178 1.57 19.75 -11.95
CA ALA A 178 0.54 20.76 -12.22
C ALA A 178 -0.75 20.15 -12.80
N ALA A 179 -0.63 19.18 -13.70
CA ALA A 179 -1.76 18.49 -14.31
C ALA A 179 -2.67 17.74 -13.29
N ASN A 180 -2.15 17.41 -12.12
CA ASN A 180 -2.87 16.70 -11.06
C ASN A 180 -3.30 17.62 -9.90
N ALA A 181 -2.95 18.92 -9.95
CA ALA A 181 -3.21 19.84 -8.85
C ALA A 181 -4.70 19.97 -8.53
N GLY A 182 -5.57 20.01 -9.55
CA GLY A 182 -7.02 20.06 -9.37
C GLY A 182 -7.54 18.84 -8.60
N LEU A 183 -7.11 17.63 -8.96
CA LEU A 183 -7.50 16.41 -8.27
C LEU A 183 -7.00 16.43 -6.80
N MET A 184 -5.77 16.87 -6.55
CA MET A 184 -5.24 16.93 -5.18
C MET A 184 -6.07 17.86 -4.28
N LYS A 185 -6.48 19.02 -4.81
CA LYS A 185 -7.36 19.95 -4.09
C LYS A 185 -8.74 19.32 -3.83
N GLN A 186 -9.33 18.65 -4.82
CA GLN A 186 -10.60 17.94 -4.65
C GLN A 186 -10.55 16.84 -3.60
N LEU A 187 -9.40 16.20 -3.43
CA LEU A 187 -9.17 15.19 -2.38
C LEU A 187 -8.88 15.80 -1.01
N GLY A 188 -8.78 17.13 -0.91
CA GLY A 188 -8.61 17.82 0.36
C GLY A 188 -7.19 18.32 0.65
N ALA A 189 -6.26 18.33 -0.31
CA ALA A 189 -4.97 18.95 -0.12
C ALA A 189 -5.09 20.48 -0.05
N ASP A 190 -4.62 21.09 1.04
CA ASP A 190 -4.61 22.54 1.24
C ASP A 190 -3.48 23.20 0.43
N ILE A 191 -2.32 22.54 0.34
CA ILE A 191 -1.13 23.02 -0.35
C ILE A 191 -0.69 21.97 -1.37
N VAL A 192 -0.65 22.34 -2.65
CA VAL A 192 -0.16 21.48 -3.73
C VAL A 192 1.10 22.08 -4.33
N ILE A 193 2.21 21.36 -4.28
CA ILE A 193 3.52 21.79 -4.75
C ILE A 193 3.85 21.06 -6.04
N ASP A 194 4.05 21.78 -7.13
CA ASP A 194 4.50 21.21 -8.40
C ASP A 194 5.99 20.85 -8.32
N TYR A 195 6.27 19.56 -8.10
CA TYR A 195 7.64 19.06 -7.96
C TYR A 195 8.54 19.29 -9.19
N LYS A 196 7.96 19.69 -10.34
CA LYS A 196 8.70 20.01 -11.55
C LYS A 196 9.22 21.46 -11.56
N LYS A 197 8.58 22.34 -10.78
CA LYS A 197 8.87 23.78 -10.74
C LYS A 197 9.41 24.21 -9.40
N ASP A 198 8.89 23.64 -8.33
CA ASP A 198 9.10 24.13 -6.98
C ASP A 198 9.90 23.12 -6.15
N ASP A 199 10.77 23.67 -5.31
CA ASP A 199 11.42 22.91 -4.26
C ASP A 199 10.54 22.90 -3.01
N PHE A 200 9.93 21.77 -2.70
CA PHE A 200 9.08 21.62 -1.52
C PHE A 200 9.82 22.02 -0.22
N ALA A 201 11.15 21.81 -0.15
CA ALA A 201 11.95 22.16 1.02
C ALA A 201 12.21 23.66 1.16
N ALA A 202 12.01 24.44 0.11
CA ALA A 202 12.04 25.90 0.15
C ALA A 202 10.66 26.49 0.49
N VAL A 203 9.59 25.82 0.06
CA VAL A 203 8.20 26.31 0.19
C VAL A 203 7.58 25.94 1.54
N LEU A 204 7.89 24.73 2.07
CA LEU A 204 7.29 24.22 3.30
C LEU A 204 8.22 24.31 4.49
N LYS A 205 7.63 24.59 5.65
CA LYS A 205 8.28 24.55 6.97
C LYS A 205 7.28 24.05 8.02
N ASP A 206 7.83 23.63 9.14
CA ASP A 206 7.09 23.29 10.36
C ASP A 206 6.02 22.20 10.17
N CYS A 207 6.36 21.18 9.36
CA CYS A 207 5.51 20.00 9.25
C CYS A 207 5.65 19.11 10.49
N ASP A 208 4.53 18.61 11.00
CA ASP A 208 4.49 17.65 12.10
C ASP A 208 4.88 16.25 11.61
N LEU A 209 4.46 15.91 10.38
CA LEU A 209 4.69 14.62 9.77
C LEU A 209 4.96 14.74 8.27
N VAL A 210 5.89 13.92 7.79
CA VAL A 210 6.06 13.66 6.35
C VAL A 210 5.85 12.18 6.08
N LEU A 211 4.94 11.86 5.16
CA LEU A 211 4.81 10.53 4.56
C LEU A 211 5.58 10.51 3.23
N ASP A 212 6.74 9.84 3.24
CA ASP A 212 7.59 9.70 2.07
C ASP A 212 7.35 8.38 1.35
N THR A 213 6.89 8.48 0.10
CA THR A 213 6.63 7.34 -0.78
C THR A 213 7.68 7.21 -1.90
N GLN A 214 8.69 8.09 -1.92
CA GLN A 214 9.67 8.21 -2.99
C GLN A 214 11.04 7.65 -2.61
N GLY A 215 11.45 7.80 -1.35
CA GLY A 215 12.79 7.43 -0.90
C GLY A 215 13.90 8.33 -1.42
N GLY A 216 15.14 7.85 -1.31
CA GLY A 216 16.33 8.51 -1.86
C GLY A 216 16.50 9.96 -1.42
N LYS A 217 16.80 10.86 -2.38
CA LYS A 217 17.02 12.29 -2.11
C LYS A 217 15.77 12.98 -1.54
N THR A 218 14.56 12.58 -1.92
CA THR A 218 13.32 13.15 -1.40
C THR A 218 13.20 12.89 0.09
N LEU A 219 13.46 11.67 0.53
CA LEU A 219 13.46 11.29 1.94
C LEU A 219 14.43 12.15 2.77
N GLU A 220 15.68 12.34 2.29
CA GLU A 220 16.67 13.15 3.01
C GLU A 220 16.27 14.63 3.08
N ARG A 221 15.71 15.18 2.01
CA ARG A 221 15.26 16.58 1.95
C ARG A 221 14.03 16.83 2.81
N SER A 222 13.20 15.81 3.02
CA SER A 222 12.00 15.87 3.87
C SER A 222 12.31 16.19 5.33
N LEU A 223 13.54 15.92 5.79
CA LEU A 223 13.98 16.30 7.14
C LEU A 223 13.98 17.82 7.36
N ARG A 224 14.18 18.62 6.28
CA ARG A 224 14.29 20.08 6.36
C ARG A 224 12.96 20.80 6.54
N VAL A 225 11.84 20.12 6.25
CA VAL A 225 10.50 20.71 6.38
C VAL A 225 9.81 20.33 7.69
N LEU A 226 10.39 19.39 8.44
CA LEU A 226 9.87 18.97 9.72
C LEU A 226 10.26 19.92 10.84
N LYS A 227 9.36 20.18 11.76
CA LYS A 227 9.66 20.85 13.03
C LYS A 227 10.39 19.91 13.99
N ALA A 228 11.00 20.46 15.04
CA ALA A 228 11.53 19.67 16.15
C ALA A 228 10.46 18.76 16.74
N GLY A 229 10.78 17.49 17.02
CA GLY A 229 9.84 16.46 17.43
C GLY A 229 8.97 15.87 16.30
N GLY A 230 9.15 16.33 15.07
CA GLY A 230 8.41 15.86 13.90
C GLY A 230 8.74 14.42 13.50
N LYS A 231 7.89 13.81 12.65
CA LYS A 231 7.99 12.41 12.24
C LYS A 231 8.19 12.29 10.73
N LEU A 232 9.21 11.56 10.30
CA LEU A 232 9.42 11.13 8.91
C LEU A 232 9.08 9.65 8.79
N ILE A 233 8.03 9.31 8.06
CA ILE A 233 7.62 7.93 7.80
C ILE A 233 7.88 7.62 6.33
N GLY A 234 8.80 6.69 6.07
CA GLY A 234 9.17 6.27 4.71
C GLY A 234 8.63 4.88 4.39
N ILE A 235 8.02 4.71 3.21
CA ILE A 235 7.62 3.39 2.68
C ILE A 235 8.55 2.89 1.56
N ALA A 236 9.40 3.77 1.04
CA ALA A 236 10.40 3.47 0.01
C ALA A 236 11.84 3.77 0.47
N GLY A 237 12.03 4.05 1.75
CA GLY A 237 13.33 4.33 2.37
C GLY A 237 14.05 3.08 2.86
N PRO A 238 15.22 3.24 3.45
CA PRO A 238 15.94 2.13 4.07
C PRO A 238 15.18 1.62 5.30
N PRO A 239 15.05 0.29 5.46
CA PRO A 239 14.39 -0.29 6.63
C PRO A 239 15.13 0.09 7.92
N ASP A 240 14.38 0.33 8.99
CA ASP A 240 14.90 0.68 10.30
C ASP A 240 15.06 -0.54 11.23
N PRO A 241 15.75 -0.43 12.38
CA PRO A 241 15.93 -1.53 13.31
C PRO A 241 14.63 -2.08 13.90
N GLU A 242 13.61 -1.23 14.04
CA GLU A 242 12.29 -1.66 14.54
C GLU A 242 11.61 -2.61 13.54
N PHE A 243 11.67 -2.28 12.26
CA PHE A 243 11.21 -3.19 11.19
C PHE A 243 11.93 -4.56 11.26
N ALA A 244 13.26 -4.56 11.41
CA ALA A 244 14.01 -5.81 11.50
C ALA A 244 13.63 -6.64 12.75
N LYS A 245 13.26 -5.99 13.84
CA LYS A 245 12.73 -6.65 15.04
C LYS A 245 11.36 -7.27 14.80
N GLN A 246 10.43 -6.51 14.20
CA GLN A 246 9.07 -6.96 13.86
C GLN A 246 9.08 -8.14 12.87
N MET A 247 10.06 -8.18 11.98
CA MET A 247 10.24 -9.28 11.03
C MET A 247 10.87 -10.54 11.66
N GLY A 248 11.23 -10.52 12.93
CA GLY A 248 11.95 -11.64 13.54
C GLY A 248 13.32 -11.90 12.92
N ALA A 249 13.94 -10.87 12.31
CA ALA A 249 15.16 -10.99 11.55
C ALA A 249 16.32 -11.55 12.40
N SER A 250 17.24 -12.32 11.76
CA SER A 250 18.46 -12.78 12.38
C SER A 250 19.34 -11.60 12.83
N TRP A 251 20.28 -11.84 13.74
CA TRP A 251 21.16 -10.78 14.23
C TRP A 251 22.01 -10.12 13.11
N PHE A 252 22.44 -10.92 12.14
CA PHE A 252 23.15 -10.41 10.95
C PHE A 252 22.28 -9.43 10.16
N LEU A 253 21.03 -9.80 9.89
CA LEU A 253 20.10 -8.94 9.15
C LEU A 253 19.74 -7.68 9.96
N LYS A 254 19.57 -7.81 11.29
CA LYS A 254 19.38 -6.65 12.18
C LYS A 254 20.56 -5.69 12.11
N THR A 255 21.78 -6.22 12.08
CA THR A 255 23.01 -5.43 11.97
C THR A 255 23.11 -4.74 10.61
N ALA A 256 22.85 -5.46 9.51
CA ALA A 256 22.82 -4.89 8.16
C ALA A 256 21.79 -3.76 8.02
N VAL A 257 20.58 -3.97 8.50
CA VAL A 257 19.50 -2.96 8.51
C VAL A 257 19.90 -1.72 9.34
N ARG A 258 20.59 -1.92 10.46
CA ARG A 258 21.11 -0.82 11.28
C ARG A 258 22.12 0.03 10.52
N PHE A 259 23.00 -0.57 9.73
CA PHE A 259 23.93 0.15 8.88
C PHE A 259 23.23 0.85 7.71
N LEU A 260 22.33 0.18 7.01
CA LEU A 260 21.57 0.75 5.88
C LEU A 260 20.81 2.02 6.27
N SER A 261 20.18 2.02 7.45
CA SER A 261 19.41 3.18 7.93
C SER A 261 20.26 4.19 8.74
N HIS A 262 21.55 3.92 8.97
CA HIS A 262 22.38 4.77 9.86
C HIS A 262 22.41 6.24 9.38
N ARG A 263 22.61 6.46 8.08
CA ARG A 263 22.73 7.81 7.50
C ARG A 263 21.47 8.63 7.72
N ILE A 264 20.30 8.08 7.36
CA ILE A 264 19.02 8.81 7.51
C ILE A 264 18.66 9.02 8.97
N ARG A 265 18.89 8.02 9.84
CA ARG A 265 18.63 8.14 11.27
C ARG A 265 19.58 9.13 11.97
N LYS A 266 20.84 9.20 11.54
CA LYS A 266 21.79 10.19 12.03
C LYS A 266 21.37 11.60 11.59
N ALA A 267 20.97 11.76 10.33
CA ALA A 267 20.45 13.02 9.82
C ALA A 267 19.16 13.45 10.54
N ALA A 268 18.21 12.54 10.76
CA ALA A 268 16.98 12.80 11.49
C ALA A 268 17.27 13.32 12.91
N ARG A 269 18.17 12.66 13.66
CA ARG A 269 18.56 13.14 15.01
C ARG A 269 19.18 14.55 15.01
N ARG A 270 19.91 14.94 13.95
CA ARG A 270 20.48 16.30 13.85
C ARG A 270 19.40 17.37 13.66
N HIS A 271 18.25 17.01 13.13
CA HIS A 271 17.07 17.87 12.96
C HIS A 271 16.07 17.72 14.12
N ASP A 272 16.41 16.97 15.16
CA ASP A 272 15.50 16.63 16.26
C ASP A 272 14.18 16.04 15.78
N VAL A 273 14.23 15.12 14.79
CA VAL A 273 13.06 14.43 14.24
C VAL A 273 13.25 12.92 14.30
N SER A 274 12.15 12.17 14.30
CA SER A 274 12.16 10.71 14.24
C SER A 274 12.03 10.21 12.80
N TYR A 275 12.75 9.13 12.46
CA TYR A 275 12.58 8.38 11.21
C TYR A 275 12.05 6.99 11.51
N SER A 276 11.00 6.57 10.80
CA SER A 276 10.47 5.21 10.81
C SER A 276 10.29 4.68 9.40
N PHE A 277 10.66 3.43 9.19
CA PHE A 277 10.28 2.69 7.99
C PHE A 277 8.95 1.98 8.22
N LEU A 278 8.05 2.08 7.26
CA LEU A 278 6.78 1.36 7.29
C LEU A 278 6.76 0.29 6.21
N PHE A 279 6.71 -0.97 6.64
CA PHE A 279 6.31 -2.09 5.80
C PHE A 279 4.91 -2.52 6.25
N MET A 280 3.92 -2.22 5.41
CA MET A 280 2.50 -2.42 5.75
C MET A 280 2.20 -3.90 5.98
N ARG A 281 1.37 -4.18 6.98
CA ARG A 281 0.85 -5.52 7.32
C ARG A 281 -0.62 -5.66 6.94
N ALA A 282 -1.03 -6.90 6.70
CA ALA A 282 -2.44 -7.26 6.58
C ALA A 282 -3.15 -7.02 7.92
N ASP A 283 -4.37 -6.49 7.88
CA ASP A 283 -5.15 -6.20 9.07
C ASP A 283 -6.62 -5.97 8.68
N GLY A 284 -7.47 -6.98 8.88
CA GLY A 284 -8.89 -6.94 8.53
C GLY A 284 -9.68 -5.97 9.41
N ASP A 285 -9.27 -5.75 10.66
CA ASP A 285 -9.96 -4.82 11.54
C ASP A 285 -9.72 -3.37 11.11
N GLN A 286 -8.49 -3.04 10.66
CA GLN A 286 -8.21 -1.73 10.06
C GLN A 286 -8.96 -1.54 8.75
N LEU A 287 -9.06 -2.57 7.91
CA LEU A 287 -9.92 -2.52 6.72
C LEU A 287 -11.37 -2.25 7.12
N GLY A 288 -11.90 -2.90 8.16
CA GLY A 288 -13.23 -2.62 8.69
C GLY A 288 -13.42 -1.15 9.14
N GLN A 289 -12.40 -0.52 9.74
CA GLN A 289 -12.45 0.92 10.04
C GLN A 289 -12.41 1.78 8.77
N ILE A 290 -11.60 1.40 7.80
CA ILE A 290 -11.52 2.06 6.49
C ILE A 290 -12.86 1.97 5.76
N ALA A 291 -13.54 0.80 5.81
CA ALA A 291 -14.87 0.63 5.24
C ALA A 291 -15.87 1.65 5.78
N LYS A 292 -15.90 1.85 7.10
CA LYS A 292 -16.77 2.86 7.73
C LYS A 292 -16.52 4.28 7.24
N LEU A 293 -15.26 4.66 7.00
CA LEU A 293 -14.92 5.98 6.45
C LEU A 293 -15.38 6.14 5.00
N ILE A 294 -15.34 5.07 4.24
CA ILE A 294 -15.81 5.05 2.85
C ILE A 294 -17.34 5.16 2.81
N GLU A 295 -18.06 4.38 3.62
CA GLU A 295 -19.53 4.42 3.74
C GLU A 295 -20.04 5.79 4.24
N ALA A 296 -19.27 6.43 5.13
CA ALA A 296 -19.52 7.80 5.54
C ALA A 296 -19.12 8.87 4.49
N SER A 297 -18.68 8.46 3.30
CA SER A 297 -18.22 9.35 2.23
C SER A 297 -17.04 10.25 2.61
N ALA A 298 -16.33 9.93 3.71
CA ALA A 298 -15.15 10.66 4.13
C ALA A 298 -13.93 10.37 3.24
N ILE A 299 -13.89 9.19 2.64
CA ILE A 299 -12.84 8.74 1.71
C ILE A 299 -13.50 8.05 0.52
N ARG A 300 -13.01 8.32 -0.68
CA ARG A 300 -13.43 7.65 -1.91
C ARG A 300 -12.23 7.04 -2.63
N PRO A 301 -12.37 5.89 -3.29
CA PRO A 301 -11.33 5.33 -4.13
C PRO A 301 -11.06 6.24 -5.34
N VAL A 302 -9.82 6.23 -5.82
CA VAL A 302 -9.41 6.90 -7.07
C VAL A 302 -8.81 5.84 -7.98
N ILE A 303 -9.56 5.43 -8.99
CA ILE A 303 -9.13 4.46 -10.00
C ILE A 303 -8.74 5.22 -11.26
N ASP A 304 -7.57 4.92 -11.79
CA ASP A 304 -7.07 5.44 -13.07
C ASP A 304 -7.54 4.57 -14.23
N ARG A 305 -7.33 3.25 -14.11
CA ARG A 305 -7.72 2.28 -15.15
C ARG A 305 -8.12 0.95 -14.56
N VAL A 306 -9.08 0.31 -15.25
CA VAL A 306 -9.44 -1.10 -15.06
C VAL A 306 -9.02 -1.86 -16.32
N PHE A 307 -8.28 -2.96 -16.13
CA PHE A 307 -7.86 -3.87 -17.19
C PHE A 307 -8.61 -5.20 -17.07
N PRO A 308 -8.91 -5.89 -18.18
CA PRO A 308 -9.41 -7.26 -18.12
C PRO A 308 -8.32 -8.21 -17.58
N PHE A 309 -8.71 -9.37 -17.08
CA PHE A 309 -7.79 -10.34 -16.47
C PHE A 309 -6.65 -10.73 -17.40
N GLU A 310 -6.95 -10.97 -18.65
CA GLU A 310 -5.99 -11.36 -19.69
C GLU A 310 -4.90 -10.32 -19.90
N SER A 311 -5.18 -9.05 -19.60
CA SER A 311 -4.27 -7.90 -19.71
C SER A 311 -3.52 -7.58 -18.42
N THR A 312 -3.39 -8.53 -17.48
CA THR A 312 -2.64 -8.34 -16.22
C THR A 312 -1.18 -7.91 -16.47
N ARG A 313 -0.54 -8.37 -17.55
CA ARG A 313 0.83 -7.95 -17.92
C ARG A 313 0.88 -6.47 -18.29
N GLU A 314 -0.08 -6.01 -19.07
CA GLU A 314 -0.21 -4.62 -19.50
C GLU A 314 -0.53 -3.72 -18.31
N ALA A 315 -1.35 -4.19 -17.38
CA ALA A 315 -1.65 -3.48 -16.14
C ALA A 315 -0.39 -3.29 -15.28
N LEU A 316 0.43 -4.33 -15.11
CA LEU A 316 1.73 -4.24 -14.42
C LEU A 316 2.67 -3.26 -15.13
N ALA A 317 2.82 -3.38 -16.47
CA ALA A 317 3.65 -2.50 -17.25
C ALA A 317 3.19 -1.04 -17.17
N TYR A 318 1.87 -0.80 -17.15
CA TYR A 318 1.31 0.53 -16.99
C TYR A 318 1.67 1.15 -15.62
N VAL A 319 1.55 0.38 -14.53
CA VAL A 319 1.95 0.84 -13.19
C VAL A 319 3.44 1.16 -13.12
N GLU A 320 4.29 0.39 -13.80
CA GLU A 320 5.75 0.62 -13.88
C GLU A 320 6.13 1.93 -14.58
N THR A 321 5.26 2.48 -15.42
CA THR A 321 5.50 3.81 -16.02
C THR A 321 5.51 4.94 -14.98
N GLY A 322 4.95 4.72 -13.78
CA GLY A 322 4.78 5.73 -12.74
C GLY A 322 3.79 6.85 -13.10
N ARG A 323 2.97 6.67 -14.15
CA ARG A 323 2.03 7.68 -14.66
C ARG A 323 0.60 7.52 -14.14
N ALA A 324 0.30 6.40 -13.49
CA ALA A 324 -1.03 6.14 -12.94
C ALA A 324 -1.47 7.21 -11.93
N LYS A 325 -2.73 7.63 -12.04
CA LYS A 325 -3.37 8.60 -11.13
C LYS A 325 -4.32 7.85 -10.20
N GLY A 326 -3.87 7.54 -9.00
CA GLY A 326 -4.58 6.62 -8.11
C GLY A 326 -4.20 5.17 -8.38
N LYS A 327 -5.18 4.30 -8.47
CA LYS A 327 -5.00 2.85 -8.57
C LYS A 327 -5.30 2.29 -9.96
N VAL A 328 -4.61 1.23 -10.27
CA VAL A 328 -4.90 0.35 -11.41
C VAL A 328 -5.48 -0.95 -10.88
N VAL A 329 -6.50 -1.45 -11.53
CA VAL A 329 -7.24 -2.64 -11.12
C VAL A 329 -7.34 -3.61 -12.30
N VAL A 330 -7.28 -4.90 -12.03
CA VAL A 330 -7.58 -5.98 -12.96
C VAL A 330 -8.95 -6.55 -12.59
N LYS A 331 -9.87 -6.55 -13.54
CA LYS A 331 -11.18 -7.19 -13.42
C LYS A 331 -11.05 -8.65 -13.81
N ILE A 332 -11.40 -9.57 -12.90
CA ILE A 332 -11.27 -11.01 -13.08
C ILE A 332 -12.63 -11.62 -13.49
N ARG A 333 -13.72 -11.05 -12.98
CA ARG A 333 -15.11 -11.44 -13.31
C ARG A 333 -16.00 -10.24 -13.55
#